data_047d7fd30ff86b29ebd3460d61d47905
#
_entry.id   047d7fd30ff86b29ebd3460d61d47905
#
_cell.length_a   1.000
_cell.length_b   1.000
_cell.length_c   1.000
_cell.angle_alpha   90.00
_cell.angle_beta   90.00
_cell.angle_gamma   90.00
#
_symmetry.space_group_name_H-M   'P 1'
#
loop_
_entity.id
_entity.type
_entity.pdbx_description
1 polymer ?
#
loop_
_entity_poly.entity_id
_entity_poly.type
_entity_poly.pdbx_seq_one_letter_code
_entity_poly.pdbx_strand_id
1 'polypeptide(L)'
;MVNSGEIINLILRDEKLHTVGVGFFAKDIYKDFSEDVKIKLREKALKMVYEVYLAELEYSKLLYKNLGLLDEVKTYLEFNVNYALSCIDFEPMFNVTENDVNSVVMNGYSTETKTHDFFSTKGNGYIKTTKVEDLTDEDFEFNF
;
A
#
# COMPACT_ATOMS: atom_id res chain seq x y z
N MET A 1 15.12 -15.96 2.55
CA MET A 1 14.08 -15.06 1.98
C MET A 1 12.92 -14.79 2.95
N VAL A 2 12.88 -15.39 4.14
CA VAL A 2 11.82 -15.12 5.14
C VAL A 2 11.84 -13.65 5.58
N ASN A 3 13.01 -13.08 5.76
CA ASN A 3 13.15 -11.68 6.22
C ASN A 3 12.63 -10.63 5.20
N SER A 4 12.74 -10.91 3.89
CA SER A 4 12.23 -9.98 2.86
C SER A 4 10.70 -9.91 2.87
N GLY A 5 10.02 -11.04 3.09
CA GLY A 5 8.56 -11.09 3.21
C GLY A 5 8.06 -10.34 4.46
N GLU A 6 8.76 -10.43 5.57
CA GLU A 6 8.42 -9.69 6.79
C GLU A 6 8.57 -8.17 6.61
N ILE A 7 9.64 -7.73 5.94
CA ILE A 7 9.83 -6.31 5.62
C ILE A 7 8.72 -5.80 4.70
N ILE A 8 8.37 -6.54 3.65
CA ILE A 8 7.28 -6.17 2.74
C ILE A 8 5.95 -6.04 3.51
N ASN A 9 5.65 -6.99 4.40
CA ASN A 9 4.43 -6.92 5.20
C ASN A 9 4.38 -5.69 6.14
N LEU A 10 5.52 -5.30 6.71
CA LEU A 10 5.61 -4.08 7.51
C LEU A 10 5.36 -2.84 6.66
N ILE A 11 5.97 -2.75 5.47
CA ILE A 11 5.77 -1.66 4.53
C ILE A 11 4.29 -1.57 4.12
N LEU A 12 3.68 -2.68 3.73
CA LEU A 12 2.25 -2.72 3.33
C LEU A 12 1.32 -2.26 4.46
N ARG A 13 1.64 -2.59 5.71
CA ARG A 13 0.89 -2.13 6.87
C ARG A 13 1.00 -0.61 7.03
N ASP A 14 2.20 -0.06 6.88
CA ASP A 14 2.44 1.38 6.98
C ASP A 14 1.74 2.12 5.84
N GLU A 15 1.79 1.59 4.61
CA GLU A 15 1.09 2.18 3.46
C GLU A 15 -0.44 2.16 3.63
N LYS A 16 -1.00 1.13 4.26
CA LYS A 16 -2.42 1.10 4.60
C LYS A 16 -2.81 2.20 5.58
N LEU A 17 -1.97 2.44 6.61
CA LEU A 17 -2.19 3.55 7.55
C LEU A 17 -2.05 4.91 6.87
N HIS A 18 -1.08 5.08 5.97
CA HIS A 18 -0.92 6.29 5.16
C HIS A 18 -2.15 6.55 4.30
N THR A 19 -2.67 5.53 3.63
CA THR A 19 -3.86 5.65 2.78
C THR A 19 -5.07 6.14 3.58
N VAL A 20 -5.33 5.55 4.75
CA VAL A 20 -6.44 5.96 5.62
C VAL A 20 -6.20 7.38 6.17
N GLY A 21 -4.98 7.67 6.63
CA GLY A 21 -4.63 8.98 7.19
C GLY A 21 -4.74 10.10 6.16
N VAL A 22 -4.19 9.90 4.96
CA VAL A 22 -4.30 10.87 3.86
C VAL A 22 -5.75 11.03 3.44
N GLY A 23 -6.53 9.95 3.38
CA GLY A 23 -7.96 9.99 3.10
C GLY A 23 -8.74 10.82 4.11
N PHE A 24 -8.42 10.67 5.40
CA PHE A 24 -9.03 11.47 6.46
C PHE A 24 -8.79 12.97 6.28
N PHE A 25 -7.52 13.37 6.06
CA PHE A 25 -7.19 14.76 5.82
C PHE A 25 -7.79 15.32 4.53
N ALA A 26 -7.79 14.51 3.47
CA ALA A 26 -8.39 14.90 2.20
C ALA A 26 -9.90 15.20 2.35
N LYS A 27 -10.63 14.35 3.08
CA LYS A 27 -12.06 14.58 3.39
C LYS A 27 -12.28 15.83 4.21
N ASP A 28 -11.43 16.06 5.20
CA ASP A 28 -11.53 17.24 6.07
C ASP A 28 -11.35 18.54 5.28
N ILE A 29 -10.38 18.58 4.38
CA ILE A 29 -10.16 19.73 3.50
C ILE A 29 -11.26 19.85 2.43
N TYR A 30 -11.70 18.72 1.85
CA TYR A 30 -12.67 18.68 0.76
C TYR A 30 -14.04 19.24 1.16
N LYS A 31 -14.47 19.06 2.41
CA LYS A 31 -15.77 19.54 2.90
C LYS A 31 -15.94 21.07 2.82
N ASP A 32 -14.83 21.81 2.92
CA ASP A 32 -14.83 23.27 2.99
C ASP A 32 -14.86 23.95 1.61
N PHE A 33 -14.73 23.18 0.51
CA PHE A 33 -14.82 23.72 -0.85
C PHE A 33 -16.27 23.94 -1.29
N SER A 34 -16.47 24.90 -2.21
CA SER A 34 -17.74 25.08 -2.91
C SER A 34 -18.05 23.87 -3.80
N GLU A 35 -19.32 23.62 -4.10
CA GLU A 35 -19.75 22.48 -4.92
C GLU A 35 -19.12 22.49 -6.31
N ASP A 36 -18.95 23.62 -6.95
CA ASP A 36 -18.27 23.75 -8.25
C ASP A 36 -16.80 23.30 -8.18
N VAL A 37 -16.11 23.60 -7.08
CA VAL A 37 -14.73 23.17 -6.85
C VAL A 37 -14.68 21.67 -6.56
N LYS A 38 -15.62 21.17 -5.77
CA LYS A 38 -15.73 19.73 -5.44
C LYS A 38 -15.91 18.90 -6.70
N ILE A 39 -16.81 19.31 -7.61
CA ILE A 39 -17.03 18.60 -8.88
C ILE A 39 -15.71 18.51 -9.68
N LYS A 40 -15.04 19.66 -9.87
CA LYS A 40 -13.78 19.69 -10.62
C LYS A 40 -12.66 18.85 -9.98
N LEU A 41 -12.56 18.89 -8.67
CA LEU A 41 -11.57 18.10 -7.92
C LEU A 41 -11.86 16.61 -8.04
N ARG A 42 -13.14 16.22 -7.95
CA ARG A 42 -13.56 14.83 -8.11
C ARG A 42 -13.23 14.31 -9.51
N GLU A 43 -13.59 15.04 -10.55
CA GLU A 43 -13.26 14.66 -11.93
C GLU A 43 -11.76 14.49 -12.14
N LYS A 44 -10.96 15.44 -11.63
CA LYS A 44 -9.51 15.37 -11.71
C LYS A 44 -8.95 14.17 -10.95
N ALA A 45 -9.43 13.92 -9.74
CA ALA A 45 -8.99 12.78 -8.93
C ALA A 45 -9.31 11.45 -9.60
N LEU A 46 -10.53 11.27 -10.09
CA LEU A 46 -10.93 10.05 -10.80
C LEU A 46 -10.08 9.81 -12.05
N LYS A 47 -9.81 10.87 -12.82
CA LYS A 47 -8.92 10.78 -13.99
C LYS A 47 -7.51 10.33 -13.59
N MET A 48 -6.92 10.95 -12.57
CA MET A 48 -5.57 10.60 -12.09
C MET A 48 -5.50 9.16 -11.59
N VAL A 49 -6.48 8.73 -10.80
CA VAL A 49 -6.57 7.35 -10.30
C VAL A 49 -6.66 6.35 -11.45
N TYR A 50 -7.46 6.65 -12.47
CA TYR A 50 -7.59 5.79 -13.64
C TYR A 50 -6.29 5.72 -14.46
N GLU A 51 -5.57 6.83 -14.63
CA GLU A 51 -4.27 6.86 -15.29
C GLU A 51 -3.23 6.01 -14.54
N VAL A 52 -3.19 6.09 -13.21
CA VAL A 52 -2.33 5.24 -12.36
C VAL A 52 -2.71 3.77 -12.51
N TYR A 53 -4.02 3.45 -12.45
CA TYR A 53 -4.49 2.08 -12.67
C TYR A 53 -4.03 1.51 -14.01
N LEU A 54 -4.13 2.27 -15.10
CA LEU A 54 -3.66 1.82 -16.42
C LEU A 54 -2.14 1.57 -16.43
N ALA A 55 -1.36 2.43 -15.79
CA ALA A 55 0.09 2.25 -15.70
C ALA A 55 0.46 0.97 -14.92
N GLU A 56 -0.22 0.74 -13.77
CA GLU A 56 -0.03 -0.47 -12.98
C GLU A 56 -0.47 -1.74 -13.72
N LEU A 57 -1.56 -1.66 -14.49
CA LEU A 57 -2.02 -2.78 -15.30
C LEU A 57 -1.00 -3.14 -16.40
N GLU A 58 -0.40 -2.16 -17.07
CA GLU A 58 0.65 -2.39 -18.05
C GLU A 58 1.91 -3.00 -17.39
N TYR A 59 2.31 -2.50 -16.23
CA TYR A 59 3.42 -3.07 -15.48
C TYR A 59 3.13 -4.52 -15.03
N SER A 60 1.92 -4.77 -14.56
CA SER A 60 1.46 -6.11 -14.17
C SER A 60 1.48 -7.11 -15.33
N LYS A 61 1.16 -6.67 -16.56
CA LYS A 61 1.29 -7.51 -17.75
C LYS A 61 2.71 -7.99 -17.99
N LEU A 62 3.71 -7.14 -17.75
CA LEU A 62 5.12 -7.51 -17.89
C LEU A 62 5.53 -8.58 -16.88
N LEU A 63 5.02 -8.49 -15.65
CA LEU A 63 5.41 -9.39 -14.56
C LEU A 63 4.63 -10.71 -14.57
N TYR A 64 3.32 -10.67 -14.80
CA TYR A 64 2.41 -11.78 -14.49
C TYR A 64 1.84 -12.51 -15.70
N LYS A 65 1.99 -11.98 -16.92
CA LYS A 65 1.45 -12.60 -18.15
C LYS A 65 1.90 -14.06 -18.34
N ASN A 66 3.18 -14.32 -18.12
CA ASN A 66 3.75 -15.66 -18.30
C ASN A 66 3.43 -16.62 -17.17
N LEU A 67 2.92 -16.12 -16.05
CA LEU A 67 2.52 -16.90 -14.88
C LEU A 67 1.04 -17.28 -14.92
N GLY A 68 0.26 -16.75 -15.86
CA GLY A 68 -1.18 -16.97 -15.94
C GLY A 68 -1.97 -16.32 -14.79
N LEU A 69 -1.42 -15.32 -14.11
CA LEU A 69 -2.00 -14.64 -12.93
C LEU A 69 -2.52 -13.24 -13.25
N LEU A 70 -2.58 -12.88 -14.52
CA LEU A 70 -2.92 -11.49 -14.89
C LEU A 70 -4.33 -11.09 -14.51
N ASP A 71 -5.30 -11.99 -14.67
CA ASP A 71 -6.71 -11.70 -14.37
C ASP A 71 -6.91 -11.53 -12.86
N GLU A 72 -6.28 -12.36 -12.04
CA GLU A 72 -6.33 -12.26 -10.58
C GLU A 72 -5.66 -10.97 -10.09
N VAL A 73 -4.51 -10.60 -10.66
CA VAL A 73 -3.82 -9.36 -10.32
C VAL A 73 -4.64 -8.15 -10.76
N LYS A 74 -5.27 -8.20 -11.93
CA LYS A 74 -6.16 -7.14 -12.40
C LYS A 74 -7.33 -6.94 -11.45
N THR A 75 -8.02 -8.01 -11.04
CA THR A 75 -9.13 -7.95 -10.08
C THR A 75 -8.67 -7.34 -8.76
N TYR A 76 -7.49 -7.70 -8.29
CA TYR A 76 -6.90 -7.12 -7.09
C TYR A 76 -6.58 -5.63 -7.23
N LEU A 77 -6.05 -5.19 -8.37
CA LEU A 77 -5.81 -3.77 -8.65
C LEU A 77 -7.12 -2.97 -8.64
N GLU A 78 -8.17 -3.48 -9.29
CA GLU A 78 -9.50 -2.85 -9.32
C GLU A 78 -10.10 -2.73 -7.92
N PHE A 79 -9.95 -3.77 -7.09
CA PHE A 79 -10.34 -3.73 -5.68
C PHE A 79 -9.58 -2.65 -4.89
N ASN A 80 -8.25 -2.54 -5.07
CA ASN A 80 -7.46 -1.52 -4.39
C ASN A 80 -7.81 -0.09 -4.83
N VAL A 81 -8.15 0.12 -6.10
CA VAL A 81 -8.66 1.41 -6.58
C VAL A 81 -9.95 1.77 -5.85
N ASN A 82 -10.92 0.84 -5.79
CA ASN A 82 -12.16 1.05 -5.06
C ASN A 82 -11.91 1.34 -3.57
N TYR A 83 -10.97 0.63 -2.95
CA TYR A 83 -10.58 0.87 -1.56
C TYR A 83 -10.01 2.29 -1.37
N ALA A 84 -9.10 2.73 -2.23
CA ALA A 84 -8.53 4.07 -2.16
C ALA A 84 -9.61 5.16 -2.34
N LEU A 85 -10.54 4.98 -3.27
CA LEU A 85 -11.67 5.88 -3.47
C LEU A 85 -12.59 5.93 -2.25
N SER A 86 -12.85 4.79 -1.60
CA SER A 86 -13.64 4.73 -0.37
C SER A 86 -13.02 5.52 0.78
N CYS A 87 -11.68 5.58 0.85
CA CYS A 87 -10.98 6.36 1.87
C CYS A 87 -11.24 7.87 1.77
N ILE A 88 -11.71 8.36 0.63
CA ILE A 88 -12.08 9.76 0.39
C ILE A 88 -13.58 9.95 0.12
N ASP A 89 -14.40 8.95 0.48
CA ASP A 89 -15.87 8.92 0.28
C ASP A 89 -16.32 9.10 -1.18
N PHE A 90 -15.53 8.57 -2.12
CA PHE A 90 -15.91 8.51 -3.52
C PHE A 90 -16.49 7.14 -3.86
N GLU A 91 -17.43 7.14 -4.82
CA GLU A 91 -18.04 5.91 -5.33
C GLU A 91 -17.00 4.99 -5.98
N PRO A 92 -17.19 3.66 -5.90
CA PRO A 92 -16.30 2.71 -6.54
C PRO A 92 -16.27 2.91 -8.06
N MET A 93 -15.10 2.76 -8.66
CA MET A 93 -14.89 2.88 -10.10
C MET A 93 -15.16 1.57 -10.84
N PHE A 94 -14.94 0.44 -10.17
CA PHE A 94 -15.05 -0.90 -10.72
C PHE A 94 -16.11 -1.72 -9.97
N ASN A 95 -16.77 -2.63 -10.67
CA ASN A 95 -17.73 -3.57 -10.06
C ASN A 95 -16.99 -4.79 -9.51
N VAL A 96 -16.10 -4.57 -8.53
CA VAL A 96 -15.28 -5.59 -7.87
C VAL A 96 -15.39 -5.41 -6.37
N THR A 97 -15.58 -6.52 -5.67
CA THR A 97 -15.66 -6.61 -4.21
C THR A 97 -14.52 -7.48 -3.66
N GLU A 98 -14.35 -7.51 -2.34
CA GLU A 98 -13.38 -8.39 -1.68
C GLU A 98 -13.59 -9.87 -2.03
N ASN A 99 -14.85 -10.29 -2.22
CA ASN A 99 -15.18 -11.67 -2.55
C ASN A 99 -14.73 -12.10 -3.97
N ASP A 100 -14.49 -11.15 -4.86
CA ASP A 100 -14.03 -11.42 -6.22
C ASP A 100 -12.51 -11.60 -6.28
N VAL A 101 -11.78 -11.17 -5.23
CA VAL A 101 -10.33 -11.25 -5.18
C VAL A 101 -9.89 -12.66 -4.80
N ASN A 102 -8.95 -13.21 -5.58
CA ASN A 102 -8.40 -14.53 -5.32
C ASN A 102 -7.73 -14.59 -3.93
N SER A 103 -8.11 -15.59 -3.13
CA SER A 103 -7.62 -15.76 -1.76
C SER A 103 -6.09 -15.93 -1.67
N VAL A 104 -5.45 -16.49 -2.69
CA VAL A 104 -3.98 -16.62 -2.74
C VAL A 104 -3.33 -15.25 -2.83
N VAL A 105 -3.90 -14.33 -3.63
CA VAL A 105 -3.43 -12.96 -3.76
C VAL A 105 -3.72 -12.21 -2.46
N MET A 106 -4.92 -12.32 -1.91
CA MET A 106 -5.29 -11.68 -0.63
C MET A 106 -4.43 -12.17 0.53
N ASN A 107 -4.18 -13.48 0.64
CA ASN A 107 -3.37 -14.04 1.73
C ASN A 107 -1.89 -13.64 1.63
N GLY A 108 -1.38 -13.38 0.42
CA GLY A 108 -0.03 -12.83 0.22
C GLY A 108 0.11 -11.42 0.80
N TYR A 109 -1.00 -10.68 0.89
CA TYR A 109 -1.08 -9.31 1.40
C TYR A 109 -1.82 -9.19 2.75
N SER A 110 -2.37 -10.30 3.26
CA SER A 110 -3.06 -10.31 4.55
C SER A 110 -2.06 -10.03 5.68
N THR A 111 -2.20 -8.87 6.27
CA THR A 111 -1.46 -8.45 7.47
C THR A 111 -2.06 -9.05 8.75
N GLU A 112 -3.14 -9.82 8.65
CA GLU A 112 -3.90 -10.32 9.80
C GLU A 112 -3.27 -11.53 10.49
N THR A 113 -2.36 -12.25 9.85
CA THR A 113 -1.81 -13.50 10.38
C THR A 113 -0.74 -13.34 11.46
N LYS A 114 -0.28 -12.11 11.74
CA LYS A 114 0.56 -11.83 12.90
C LYS A 114 0.17 -10.49 13.49
N THR A 115 -0.68 -10.52 14.49
CA THR A 115 -0.86 -9.43 15.46
C THR A 115 0.48 -9.13 16.16
N HIS A 116 1.41 -8.54 15.46
CA HIS A 116 2.45 -7.76 16.08
C HIS A 116 1.80 -6.43 16.47
N ASP A 117 1.14 -6.43 17.61
CA ASP A 117 0.84 -5.21 18.30
C ASP A 117 2.19 -4.53 18.60
N PHE A 118 2.48 -3.47 17.87
CA PHE A 118 3.70 -2.69 18.01
C PHE A 118 3.89 -2.19 19.46
N PHE A 119 2.80 -2.11 20.23
CA PHE A 119 2.80 -1.65 21.61
C PHE A 119 2.80 -2.79 22.65
N SER A 120 2.36 -3.99 22.32
CA SER A 120 2.20 -5.09 23.27
C SER A 120 3.26 -6.19 23.16
N THR A 121 3.93 -6.35 22.04
CA THR A 121 5.02 -7.29 21.87
C THR A 121 6.33 -6.54 21.64
N LYS A 122 7.27 -6.70 22.57
CA LYS A 122 8.68 -6.37 22.31
C LYS A 122 9.03 -7.02 20.98
N GLY A 123 9.32 -6.18 19.95
CA GLY A 123 9.64 -6.67 18.63
C GLY A 123 10.80 -7.66 18.69
N ASN A 124 10.49 -8.95 18.56
CA ASN A 124 11.48 -10.02 18.55
C ASN A 124 12.40 -9.97 17.32
N GLY A 125 12.25 -8.98 16.45
CA GLY A 125 13.11 -8.74 15.31
C GLY A 125 14.19 -7.68 15.53
N TYR A 126 14.07 -6.83 16.55
CA TYR A 126 15.13 -5.90 16.91
C TYR A 126 15.95 -6.56 18.02
N ILE A 127 16.95 -7.30 17.64
CA ILE A 127 18.04 -7.62 18.57
C ILE A 127 18.72 -6.29 18.84
N LYS A 128 18.39 -5.70 20.00
CA LYS A 128 19.17 -4.60 20.52
C LYS A 128 20.59 -5.15 20.64
N THR A 129 21.49 -4.75 19.75
CA THR A 129 22.90 -5.01 19.92
C THR A 129 23.28 -4.37 21.26
N THR A 130 23.50 -5.21 22.26
CA THR A 130 23.85 -4.78 23.62
C THR A 130 25.30 -4.30 23.70
N LYS A 131 26.00 -4.32 22.57
CA LYS A 131 27.35 -3.83 22.41
C LYS A 131 27.41 -2.94 21.17
N VAL A 132 27.27 -1.65 21.38
CA VAL A 132 27.68 -0.66 20.39
C VAL A 132 29.20 -0.59 20.57
N GLU A 133 29.97 -1.10 19.62
CA GLU A 133 31.38 -0.77 19.54
C GLU A 133 31.45 0.70 19.14
N ASP A 134 32.21 1.47 19.89
CA ASP A 134 32.43 2.87 19.58
C ASP A 134 33.11 2.93 18.21
N LEU A 135 32.49 3.66 17.25
CA LEU A 135 33.06 3.86 15.93
C LEU A 135 34.39 4.65 16.09
N THR A 136 35.43 4.14 15.46
CA THR A 136 36.73 4.79 15.41
C THR A 136 36.93 5.46 14.06
N ASP A 137 37.91 6.38 13.96
CA ASP A 137 38.21 7.06 12.68
C ASP A 137 38.62 6.07 11.58
N GLU A 138 39.10 4.87 11.92
CA GLU A 138 39.48 3.79 11.00
C GLU A 138 38.24 3.18 10.30
N ASP A 139 37.06 3.25 10.91
CA ASP A 139 35.80 2.74 10.33
C ASP A 139 35.31 3.62 9.16
N PHE A 140 35.87 4.81 8.99
CA PHE A 140 35.55 5.77 7.94
C PHE A 140 36.64 5.88 6.85
N GLU A 141 37.70 5.07 6.91
CA GLU A 141 38.71 5.01 5.84
C GLU A 141 38.18 4.19 4.64
N PHE A 142 37.68 4.89 3.65
CA PHE A 142 37.34 4.30 2.35
C PHE A 142 38.59 4.24 1.46
N ASN A 143 39.17 3.05 1.29
CA ASN A 143 40.17 2.81 0.26
C ASN A 143 39.45 2.75 -1.11
N PHE A 144 39.57 3.82 -1.89
CA PHE A 144 39.13 3.88 -3.30
C PHE A 144 40.24 3.30 -4.21
#